data_fd3a70ba773d1943293ef40f433cc383
#
_entry.id   fd3a70ba773d1943293ef40f433cc383
#
_cell.length_a   1.000
_cell.length_b   1.000
_cell.length_c   1.000
_cell.angle_alpha   90.00
_cell.angle_beta   90.00
_cell.angle_gamma   90.00
#
_symmetry.space_group_name_H-M   'P 1'
#
loop_
_entity.id
_entity.type
_entity.pdbx_description
1 polymer ?
#
loop_
_entity_poly.entity_id
_entity_poly.type
_entity_poly.pdbx_seq_one_letter_code
_entity_poly.pdbx_strand_id
1 'polypeptide(L)'
;YNLPFCVPWVGKYFRDNGVITGFSSALTHSKLEMSPSRYKDDPWMSAAENWSRNGMCMNLKNEADAMCEKIEICHPDGMILGFFDFDRWLGAQQKIMAKMVTEKTGVPSYYIEADFWDDRDYSPESLKTRIESVCQIIKMRKAQELAKKAAEEAK
;
A
#
# COMPACT_ATOMS: atom_id res chain seq x y z
N TYR A 1 1.20 3.29 -1.87
CA TYR A 1 2.37 3.73 -2.60
C TYR A 1 2.94 4.97 -1.92
N ASN A 2 3.92 5.30 -1.71
CA ASN A 2 5.08 5.90 -1.21
C ASN A 2 5.05 7.30 -0.59
N LEU A 3 4.21 8.19 -0.90
CA LEU A 3 4.59 9.59 -0.76
C LEU A 3 3.76 10.44 0.19
N PRO A 4 2.54 10.12 0.55
CA PRO A 4 1.84 10.85 1.60
C PRO A 4 2.55 10.79 2.95
N PHE A 5 3.47 9.85 3.13
CA PHE A 5 4.12 9.58 4.41
C PHE A 5 5.51 10.20 4.57
N CYS A 6 5.98 10.95 3.59
CA CYS A 6 7.22 11.71 3.70
C CYS A 6 7.11 12.90 4.67
N VAL A 7 5.88 13.31 5.01
CA VAL A 7 5.64 14.38 5.99
C VAL A 7 5.63 13.78 7.39
N PRO A 8 6.55 14.19 8.30
CA PRO A 8 6.76 13.53 9.59
C PRO A 8 5.54 13.43 10.49
N TRP A 9 4.62 14.41 10.43
CA TRP A 9 3.43 14.43 11.27
C TRP A 9 2.38 13.39 10.86
N VAL A 10 2.35 12.94 9.60
CA VAL A 10 1.33 12.02 9.07
C VAL A 10 1.37 10.67 9.79
N GLY A 11 2.56 10.08 9.96
CA GLY A 11 2.71 8.82 10.69
C GLY A 11 2.29 8.92 12.16
N LYS A 12 2.59 10.06 12.80
CA LYS A 12 2.11 10.34 14.15
C LYS A 12 0.58 10.45 14.18
N TYR A 13 0.01 11.15 13.21
CA TYR A 13 -1.43 11.38 13.13
C TYR A 13 -2.22 10.07 12.94
N PHE A 14 -1.73 9.14 12.14
CA PHE A 14 -2.30 7.79 12.06
C PHE A 14 -2.30 7.09 13.42
N ARG A 15 -1.17 7.11 14.13
CA ARG A 15 -1.08 6.50 15.48
C ARG A 15 -2.03 7.15 16.48
N ASP A 16 -2.11 8.48 16.48
CA ASP A 16 -3.02 9.23 17.36
C ASP A 16 -4.50 8.86 17.07
N ASN A 17 -4.80 8.49 15.83
CA ASN A 17 -6.10 7.97 15.40
C ASN A 17 -6.24 6.43 15.53
N GLY A 18 -5.31 5.76 16.21
CA GLY A 18 -5.39 4.33 16.55
C GLY A 18 -5.08 3.38 15.38
N VAL A 19 -4.37 3.85 14.35
CA VAL A 19 -3.92 3.05 13.21
C VAL A 19 -2.39 3.08 13.14
N ILE A 20 -1.78 1.91 12.99
CA ILE A 20 -0.34 1.75 12.81
C ILE A 20 -0.05 1.39 11.36
N THR A 21 0.88 2.10 10.75
CA THR A 21 1.40 1.75 9.41
C THR A 21 2.44 0.63 9.57
N GLY A 22 2.10 -0.58 9.16
CA GLY A 22 2.92 -1.77 9.37
C GLY A 22 4.10 -1.87 8.41
N PHE A 23 3.90 -1.57 7.12
CA PHE A 23 4.96 -1.57 6.12
C PHE A 23 4.65 -0.61 4.96
N SER A 24 5.68 -0.24 4.23
CA SER A 24 5.56 0.52 2.98
C SER A 24 6.07 -0.33 1.82
N SER A 25 5.36 -0.32 0.70
CA SER A 25 5.79 -1.05 -0.50
C SER A 25 7.15 -0.58 -1.03
N ALA A 26 7.53 0.66 -0.76
CA ALA A 26 8.85 1.19 -1.15
C ALA A 26 10.01 0.71 -0.28
N LEU A 27 9.72 0.35 0.96
CA LEU A 27 10.75 -0.02 1.94
C LEU A 27 10.85 -1.52 2.16
N THR A 28 9.96 -2.30 1.53
CA THR A 28 9.92 -3.75 1.64
C THR A 28 10.03 -4.39 0.27
N HIS A 29 10.84 -5.44 0.18
CA HIS A 29 11.05 -6.17 -1.05
C HIS A 29 10.31 -7.52 -1.03
N SER A 30 9.78 -7.92 -2.18
CA SER A 30 9.22 -9.25 -2.40
C SER A 30 10.33 -10.27 -2.65
N LYS A 31 9.99 -11.56 -2.59
CA LYS A 31 10.94 -12.63 -2.96
C LYS A 31 11.45 -12.49 -4.38
N LEU A 32 10.59 -12.02 -5.30
CA LEU A 32 10.99 -11.80 -6.69
C LEU A 32 12.06 -10.71 -6.80
N GLU A 33 11.89 -9.61 -6.09
CA GLU A 33 12.88 -8.51 -6.06
C GLU A 33 14.21 -8.94 -5.44
N MET A 34 14.17 -9.83 -4.45
CA MET A 34 15.35 -10.36 -3.75
C MET A 34 16.00 -11.55 -4.45
N SER A 35 15.39 -12.08 -5.51
CA SER A 35 15.91 -13.27 -6.20
C SER A 35 17.21 -12.99 -6.93
N PRO A 36 18.20 -13.91 -6.88
CA PRO A 36 19.42 -13.77 -7.66
C PRO A 36 19.14 -13.68 -9.16
N SER A 37 19.95 -12.92 -9.87
CA SER A 37 19.85 -12.84 -11.31
C SER A 37 20.17 -14.18 -11.99
N ARG A 38 19.44 -14.47 -13.06
CA ARG A 38 19.72 -15.62 -13.95
C ARG A 38 20.96 -15.39 -14.82
N TYR A 39 21.33 -14.14 -15.02
CA TYR A 39 22.44 -13.71 -15.88
C TYR A 39 23.69 -13.43 -15.06
N LYS A 40 24.28 -14.50 -14.47
CA LYS A 40 25.40 -14.37 -13.53
C LYS A 40 26.68 -13.85 -14.19
N ASP A 41 26.87 -14.18 -15.46
CA ASP A 41 28.09 -13.85 -16.23
C ASP A 41 27.90 -12.62 -17.14
N ASP A 42 26.72 -12.03 -17.18
CA ASP A 42 26.42 -10.83 -17.96
C ASP A 42 25.93 -9.72 -17.02
N PRO A 43 26.79 -8.76 -16.66
CA PRO A 43 26.44 -7.71 -15.71
C PRO A 43 25.34 -6.76 -16.26
N TRP A 44 25.26 -6.56 -17.57
CA TRP A 44 24.26 -5.69 -18.17
C TRP A 44 22.88 -6.35 -18.17
N MET A 45 22.81 -7.62 -18.54
CA MET A 45 21.56 -8.38 -18.45
C MET A 45 21.13 -8.60 -17.00
N SER A 46 22.08 -8.78 -16.10
CA SER A 46 21.79 -8.87 -14.66
C SER A 46 21.19 -7.58 -14.12
N ALA A 47 21.75 -6.43 -14.48
CA ALA A 47 21.24 -5.12 -14.11
C ALA A 47 19.83 -4.88 -14.69
N ALA A 48 19.62 -5.20 -15.97
CA ALA A 48 18.33 -5.08 -16.63
C ALA A 48 17.25 -5.96 -15.98
N GLU A 49 17.59 -7.21 -15.65
CA GLU A 49 16.68 -8.12 -14.95
C GLU A 49 16.34 -7.61 -13.54
N ASN A 50 17.31 -7.16 -12.77
CA ASN A 50 17.07 -6.60 -11.44
C ASN A 50 16.19 -5.34 -11.52
N TRP A 51 16.41 -4.49 -12.50
CA TRP A 51 15.57 -3.32 -12.72
C TRP A 51 14.12 -3.70 -13.06
N SER A 52 13.93 -4.70 -13.92
CA SER A 52 12.59 -5.18 -14.31
C SER A 52 11.81 -5.85 -13.16
N ARG A 53 12.50 -6.28 -12.11
CA ARG A 53 11.91 -6.86 -10.89
C ARG A 53 11.60 -5.81 -9.83
N ASN A 54 12.10 -4.58 -9.98
CA ASN A 54 11.83 -3.51 -9.04
C ASN A 54 10.34 -3.17 -9.05
N GLY A 55 9.75 -2.96 -7.88
CA GLY A 55 8.32 -2.70 -7.72
C GLY A 55 7.77 -1.53 -8.54
N MET A 56 8.62 -0.57 -8.91
CA MET A 56 8.23 0.55 -9.78
C MET A 56 8.30 0.23 -11.28
N CYS A 57 8.93 -0.89 -11.67
CA CYS A 57 9.16 -1.29 -13.07
C CYS A 57 8.50 -2.61 -13.44
N MET A 58 7.89 -3.30 -12.48
CA MET A 58 7.17 -4.54 -12.71
C MET A 58 5.93 -4.34 -13.56
N ASN A 59 5.52 -5.39 -14.26
CA ASN A 59 4.16 -5.42 -14.78
C ASN A 59 3.14 -5.52 -13.64
N LEU A 60 1.93 -5.06 -13.90
CA LEU A 60 0.86 -4.96 -12.92
C LEU A 60 0.56 -6.27 -12.17
N LYS A 61 0.67 -7.41 -12.87
CA LYS A 61 0.43 -8.73 -12.25
C LYS A 61 1.51 -9.05 -11.21
N ASN A 62 2.79 -8.87 -11.55
CA ASN A 62 3.89 -9.13 -10.65
C ASN A 62 3.85 -8.18 -9.43
N GLU A 63 3.47 -6.93 -9.65
CA GLU A 63 3.26 -5.96 -8.59
C GLU A 63 2.14 -6.40 -7.62
N ALA A 64 1.01 -6.84 -8.15
CA ALA A 64 -0.09 -7.36 -7.35
C ALA A 64 0.31 -8.63 -6.58
N ASP A 65 1.04 -9.56 -7.21
CA ASP A 65 1.53 -10.78 -6.57
C ASP A 65 2.53 -10.45 -5.45
N ALA A 66 3.46 -9.52 -5.67
CA ALA A 66 4.38 -9.03 -4.65
C ALA A 66 3.66 -8.36 -3.47
N MET A 67 2.59 -7.63 -3.73
CA MET A 67 1.77 -7.03 -2.68
C MET A 67 1.01 -8.09 -1.88
N CYS A 68 0.44 -9.11 -2.55
CA CYS A 68 -0.20 -10.23 -1.85
C CYS A 68 0.78 -10.95 -0.91
N GLU A 69 2.01 -11.21 -1.37
CA GLU A 69 3.06 -11.80 -0.53
C GLU A 69 3.35 -10.97 0.74
N LYS A 70 3.44 -9.64 0.59
CA LYS A 70 3.65 -8.74 1.73
C LYS A 70 2.47 -8.76 2.70
N ILE A 71 1.25 -8.83 2.18
CA ILE A 71 0.02 -8.94 2.98
C ILE A 71 -0.02 -10.27 3.74
N GLU A 72 0.37 -11.37 3.12
CA GLU A 72 0.46 -12.69 3.78
C GLU A 72 1.47 -12.72 4.93
N ILE A 73 2.54 -11.93 4.84
CA ILE A 73 3.56 -11.85 5.90
C ILE A 73 3.11 -10.91 7.03
N CYS A 74 2.51 -9.77 6.69
CA CYS A 74 2.25 -8.70 7.64
C CYS A 74 0.85 -8.72 8.23
N HIS A 75 -0.10 -9.44 7.61
CA HIS A 75 -1.51 -9.53 8.01
C HIS A 75 -2.15 -8.18 8.35
N PRO A 76 -2.11 -7.17 7.45
CA PRO A 76 -2.66 -5.86 7.71
C PRO A 76 -4.19 -5.86 7.70
N ASP A 77 -4.80 -4.98 8.47
CA ASP A 77 -6.26 -4.76 8.47
C ASP A 77 -6.76 -3.98 7.23
N GLY A 78 -5.84 -3.40 6.45
CA GLY A 78 -6.15 -2.65 5.24
C GLY A 78 -4.91 -2.16 4.51
N MET A 79 -5.07 -1.81 3.25
CA MET A 79 -4.04 -1.25 2.40
C MET A 79 -4.37 0.21 2.08
N ILE A 80 -3.46 1.12 2.36
CA ILE A 80 -3.62 2.54 2.05
C ILE A 80 -2.81 2.85 0.80
N LEU A 81 -3.49 3.41 -0.20
CA LEU A 81 -2.92 3.84 -1.46
C LEU A 81 -2.91 5.36 -1.49
N GLY A 82 -1.72 5.93 -1.53
CA GLY A 82 -1.54 7.36 -1.74
C GLY A 82 -1.21 7.63 -3.21
N PHE A 83 -1.80 8.63 -3.79
CA PHE A 83 -1.46 9.06 -5.15
C PHE A 83 -1.55 10.58 -5.27
N PHE A 84 -0.82 11.10 -6.24
CA PHE A 84 -0.84 12.52 -6.58
C PHE A 84 -1.95 12.82 -7.56
N ASP A 85 -2.58 13.96 -7.42
CA ASP A 85 -3.66 14.39 -8.29
C ASP A 85 -3.24 14.49 -9.77
N PHE A 86 -2.01 14.89 -10.02
CA PHE A 86 -1.46 15.00 -11.38
C PHE A 86 -1.01 13.67 -12.01
N ASP A 87 -0.82 12.60 -11.23
CA ASP A 87 -0.33 11.31 -11.74
C ASP A 87 -1.48 10.37 -12.10
N ARG A 88 -2.13 10.66 -13.23
CA ARG A 88 -3.26 9.86 -13.73
C ARG A 88 -2.88 8.42 -14.06
N TRP A 89 -1.65 8.20 -14.52
CA TRP A 89 -1.20 6.87 -14.88
C TRP A 89 -1.02 6.00 -13.62
N LEU A 90 -0.32 6.52 -12.64
CA LEU A 90 -0.10 5.82 -11.37
C LEU A 90 -1.42 5.57 -10.64
N GLY A 91 -2.31 6.55 -10.61
CA GLY A 91 -3.63 6.41 -9.99
C GLY A 91 -4.49 5.31 -10.63
N ALA A 92 -4.49 5.20 -11.97
CA ALA A 92 -5.22 4.14 -12.67
C ALA A 92 -4.61 2.76 -12.40
N GLN A 93 -3.27 2.64 -12.49
CA GLN A 93 -2.55 1.39 -12.20
C GLN A 93 -2.80 0.92 -10.76
N GLN A 94 -2.72 1.81 -9.79
CA GLN A 94 -2.96 1.49 -8.38
C GLN A 94 -4.38 0.99 -8.12
N LYS A 95 -5.39 1.58 -8.76
CA LYS A 95 -6.78 1.13 -8.63
C LYS A 95 -6.97 -0.30 -9.14
N ILE A 96 -6.36 -0.63 -10.28
CA ILE A 96 -6.44 -1.98 -10.85
C ILE A 96 -5.67 -2.97 -9.95
N MET A 97 -4.47 -2.63 -9.53
CA MET A 97 -3.65 -3.43 -8.62
C MET A 97 -4.38 -3.68 -7.30
N ALA A 98 -4.94 -2.64 -6.70
CA ALA A 98 -5.69 -2.73 -5.45
C ALA A 98 -6.90 -3.67 -5.57
N LYS A 99 -7.63 -3.62 -6.69
CA LYS A 99 -8.73 -4.54 -6.96
C LYS A 99 -8.23 -5.99 -7.01
N MET A 100 -7.16 -6.26 -7.77
CA MET A 100 -6.58 -7.60 -7.87
C MET A 100 -6.12 -8.14 -6.51
N VAL A 101 -5.49 -7.29 -5.70
CA VAL A 101 -5.00 -7.65 -4.36
C VAL A 101 -6.17 -7.91 -3.42
N THR A 102 -7.18 -7.04 -3.40
CA THR A 102 -8.38 -7.21 -2.57
C THR A 102 -9.15 -8.48 -2.92
N GLU A 103 -9.28 -8.80 -4.21
CA GLU A 103 -9.94 -10.04 -4.68
C GLU A 103 -9.18 -11.30 -4.23
N LYS A 104 -7.85 -11.25 -4.18
CA LYS A 104 -7.03 -12.40 -3.77
C LYS A 104 -6.92 -12.57 -2.25
N THR A 105 -6.79 -11.48 -1.53
CA THR A 105 -6.45 -11.50 -0.08
C THR A 105 -7.63 -11.18 0.84
N GLY A 106 -8.70 -10.59 0.31
CA GLY A 106 -9.80 -10.05 1.12
C GLY A 106 -9.47 -8.75 1.86
N VAL A 107 -8.21 -8.27 1.81
CA VAL A 107 -7.78 -7.05 2.48
C VAL A 107 -8.30 -5.83 1.72
N PRO A 108 -9.01 -4.91 2.37
CA PRO A 108 -9.59 -3.74 1.73
C PRO A 108 -8.54 -2.69 1.38
N SER A 109 -8.83 -1.92 0.34
CA SER A 109 -8.00 -0.81 -0.09
C SER A 109 -8.68 0.53 0.19
N TYR A 110 -7.92 1.50 0.68
CA TYR A 110 -8.34 2.87 0.96
C TYR A 110 -7.46 3.84 0.18
N TYR A 111 -8.06 4.91 -0.30
CA TYR A 111 -7.37 5.89 -1.14
C TYR A 111 -7.23 7.21 -0.40
N ILE A 112 -6.00 7.74 -0.39
CA ILE A 112 -5.70 9.08 0.11
C ILE A 112 -5.00 9.83 -1.00
N GLU A 113 -5.72 10.81 -1.55
CA GLU A 113 -5.21 11.71 -2.57
C GLU A 113 -4.62 12.94 -1.89
N ALA A 114 -3.40 13.28 -2.24
CA ALA A 114 -2.72 14.47 -1.72
C ALA A 114 -1.61 14.90 -2.68
N ASP A 115 -1.38 16.18 -2.81
CA ASP A 115 -0.20 16.72 -3.43
C ASP A 115 0.78 17.21 -2.36
N PHE A 116 2.04 16.80 -2.49
CA PHE A 116 3.13 17.21 -1.59
C PHE A 116 4.24 17.97 -2.32
N TRP A 117 4.12 18.10 -3.62
CA TRP A 117 5.11 18.76 -4.45
C TRP A 117 4.75 20.22 -4.74
N ASP A 118 3.47 20.56 -4.60
CA ASP A 118 2.99 21.91 -4.78
C ASP A 118 2.34 22.42 -3.50
N ASP A 119 2.99 23.38 -2.85
CA ASP A 119 2.49 23.99 -1.62
C ASP A 119 1.13 24.69 -1.80
N ARG A 120 0.74 25.02 -3.05
CA ARG A 120 -0.54 25.66 -3.35
C ARG A 120 -1.69 24.67 -3.25
N ASP A 121 -1.44 23.40 -3.53
CA ASP A 121 -2.43 22.32 -3.52
C ASP A 121 -2.35 21.48 -2.24
N TYR A 122 -1.32 21.71 -1.42
CA TYR A 122 -1.15 21.03 -0.15
C TYR A 122 -2.01 21.65 0.94
N SER A 123 -3.02 20.93 1.40
CA SER A 123 -3.85 21.31 2.53
C SER A 123 -3.72 20.30 3.68
N PRO A 124 -2.97 20.62 4.74
CA PRO A 124 -2.82 19.74 5.90
C PRO A 124 -4.17 19.35 6.53
N GLU A 125 -5.11 20.27 6.61
CA GLU A 125 -6.43 20.07 7.21
C GLU A 125 -7.30 19.11 6.37
N SER A 126 -7.27 19.25 5.06
CA SER A 126 -7.93 18.32 4.14
C SER A 126 -7.35 16.91 4.30
N LEU A 127 -6.01 16.80 4.38
CA LEU A 127 -5.34 15.52 4.56
C LEU A 127 -5.67 14.88 5.92
N LYS A 128 -5.71 15.66 7.00
CA LYS A 128 -6.14 15.17 8.32
C LYS A 128 -7.55 14.57 8.27
N THR A 129 -8.51 15.28 7.67
CA THR A 129 -9.89 14.82 7.53
C THR A 129 -9.97 13.50 6.75
N ARG A 130 -9.19 13.36 5.67
CA ARG A 130 -9.12 12.12 4.88
C ARG A 130 -8.53 10.97 5.70
N ILE A 131 -7.44 11.22 6.44
CA ILE A 131 -6.82 10.23 7.32
C ILE A 131 -7.81 9.79 8.42
N GLU A 132 -8.48 10.70 9.08
CA GLU A 132 -9.47 10.40 10.11
C GLU A 132 -10.59 9.49 9.56
N SER A 133 -11.12 9.83 8.39
CA SER A 133 -12.16 9.04 7.73
C SER A 133 -11.68 7.61 7.44
N VAL A 134 -10.48 7.45 6.90
CA VAL A 134 -9.89 6.12 6.64
C VAL A 134 -9.68 5.36 7.94
N CYS A 135 -9.13 6.00 8.98
CA CYS A 135 -8.93 5.37 10.29
C CYS A 135 -10.25 4.90 10.94
N GLN A 136 -11.30 5.70 10.82
CA GLN A 136 -12.64 5.32 11.32
C GLN A 136 -13.19 4.10 10.58
N ILE A 137 -13.10 4.08 9.25
CA ILE A 137 -13.57 2.95 8.43
C ILE A 137 -12.82 1.66 8.79
N ILE A 138 -11.49 1.72 8.93
CA ILE A 138 -10.67 0.56 9.33
C ILE A 138 -11.11 0.03 10.70
N LYS A 139 -11.28 0.91 11.68
CA LYS A 139 -11.70 0.51 13.05
C LYS A 139 -13.10 -0.09 13.07
N MET A 140 -14.05 0.49 12.36
CA MET A 140 -15.42 -0.03 12.26
C MET A 140 -15.44 -1.42 11.62
N ARG A 141 -14.70 -1.61 10.54
CA ARG A 141 -14.61 -2.90 9.85
C ARG A 141 -13.98 -3.97 10.74
N LYS A 142 -12.88 -3.65 11.41
CA LYS A 142 -12.24 -4.56 12.35
C LYS A 142 -13.17 -4.96 13.50
N ALA A 143 -13.91 -4.01 14.05
CA ALA A 143 -14.91 -4.31 15.09
C ALA A 143 -16.01 -5.25 14.57
N GLN A 144 -16.49 -5.07 13.34
CA GLN A 144 -17.48 -5.95 12.72
C GLN A 144 -16.92 -7.36 12.48
N GLU A 145 -15.67 -7.49 12.05
CA GLU A 145 -15.03 -8.78 11.86
C GLU A 145 -14.83 -9.54 13.18
N LEU A 146 -14.43 -8.84 14.23
CA LEU A 146 -14.32 -9.43 15.57
C LEU A 146 -15.68 -9.88 16.11
N ALA A 147 -16.72 -9.08 15.91
CA ALA A 147 -18.08 -9.44 16.34
C ALA A 147 -18.61 -10.68 15.59
N LYS A 148 -18.31 -10.80 14.29
CA LYS A 148 -18.67 -12.00 13.50
C LYS A 148 -17.96 -13.25 14.02
N LYS A 149 -16.64 -13.17 14.24
CA LYS A 149 -15.86 -14.29 14.78
C LYS A 149 -16.39 -14.75 16.15
N ALA A 150 -16.64 -13.82 17.05
CA ALA A 150 -17.21 -14.14 18.35
C ALA A 150 -18.60 -14.80 18.26
N ALA A 151 -19.43 -14.39 17.29
CA ALA A 151 -20.73 -15.01 17.07
C ALA A 151 -20.63 -16.41 16.43
N GLU A 152 -19.58 -16.70 15.68
CA GLU A 152 -19.30 -18.03 15.10
C GLU A 152 -18.75 -19.00 16.15
N GLU A 153 -17.89 -18.53 17.04
CA GLU A 153 -17.32 -19.32 18.15
C GLU A 153 -18.36 -19.66 19.26
N ALA A 154 -19.44 -18.89 19.32
CA ALA A 154 -20.53 -19.11 20.29
C ALA A 154 -21.60 -20.12 19.81
N LYS A 155 -21.46 -20.65 18.61
CA LYS A 155 -22.37 -21.67 18.00
C LYS A 155 -21.81 -23.07 18.11
#